data_21d469fbdd6ea9508da179ac4ff2e2b9
#
_entry.id   21d469fbdd6ea9508da179ac4ff2e2b9
#
_cell.length_a   1.000
_cell.length_b   1.000
_cell.length_c   1.000
_cell.angle_alpha   90.00
_cell.angle_beta   90.00
_cell.angle_gamma   90.00
#
_symmetry.space_group_name_H-M   'P 1'
#
loop_
_entity.id
_entity.type
_entity.pdbx_description
1 polymer ?
#
loop_
_entity_poly.entity_id
_entity_poly.type
_entity_poly.pdbx_seq_one_letter_code
_entity_poly.pdbx_strand_id
1 'polypeptide(L)'
;MNRILAGLALIFVTLALAGCGNGNDRILQGWVEAELVFVSPDEQGRVETLKVREGDRVKKGDLLFTVDDDLQKADVTVRNTAVINAQQAFDRAKELLKSSAGTQKAFDDAEAALRQAKANLEWAQTRLARRNAHSPADGTIEQIYYRPGETVPAGRPVVALLPPGNLKIRFFAPQAVLPELKYGDAIGVSCDGCDTGLTAKISFIARSAEFTPPVIYSQEERAKLVFLIEARPEHPEKFRVGQPVTVTLPQGSSR
;
A
#
# COMPACT_ATOMS: atom_id res chain seq x y z
N MET A 1 47.57 43.03 42.82
CA MET A 1 46.87 43.25 41.57
C MET A 1 46.94 42.03 40.66
N ASN A 2 48.06 41.37 40.48
CA ASN A 2 48.19 40.17 39.59
C ASN A 2 47.49 38.91 40.08
N ARG A 3 47.23 38.72 41.38
CA ARG A 3 46.51 37.52 41.87
C ARG A 3 45.02 37.56 41.68
N ILE A 4 44.40 38.73 41.57
CA ILE A 4 42.99 38.92 41.33
C ILE A 4 42.68 38.74 39.83
N LEU A 5 43.58 39.18 38.96
CA LEU A 5 43.48 38.97 37.51
C LEU A 5 43.61 37.49 37.11
N ALA A 6 44.47 36.73 37.81
CA ALA A 6 44.59 35.27 37.53
C ALA A 6 43.36 34.49 37.99
N GLY A 7 42.72 34.91 39.10
CA GLY A 7 41.45 34.29 39.55
C GLY A 7 40.24 34.55 38.58
N LEU A 8 40.15 35.77 38.04
CA LEU A 8 39.09 36.10 37.06
C LEU A 8 39.28 35.38 35.72
N ALA A 9 40.54 35.19 35.27
CA ALA A 9 40.82 34.45 34.02
C ALA A 9 40.49 32.96 34.16
N LEU A 10 40.70 32.34 35.34
CA LEU A 10 40.37 30.96 35.60
C LEU A 10 38.86 30.69 35.64
N ILE A 11 38.07 31.64 36.17
CA ILE A 11 36.58 31.56 36.18
C ILE A 11 36.02 31.72 34.78
N PHE A 12 36.63 32.55 33.93
CA PHE A 12 36.18 32.73 32.55
C PHE A 12 36.47 31.51 31.67
N VAL A 13 37.56 30.78 31.91
CA VAL A 13 37.88 29.53 31.19
C VAL A 13 36.96 28.38 31.60
N THR A 14 36.54 28.32 32.87
CA THR A 14 35.61 27.27 33.33
C THR A 14 34.16 27.49 32.82
N LEU A 15 33.73 28.75 32.58
CA LEU A 15 32.44 29.07 32.01
C LEU A 15 32.37 28.75 30.50
N ALA A 16 33.50 28.78 29.79
CA ALA A 16 33.53 28.49 28.34
C ALA A 16 33.49 26.98 28.02
N LEU A 17 33.73 26.10 28.98
CA LEU A 17 33.65 24.62 28.79
C LEU A 17 32.28 24.03 29.08
N ALA A 18 31.31 24.80 29.59
CA ALA A 18 29.96 24.32 29.86
C ALA A 18 29.03 24.36 28.62
N GLY A 19 29.54 24.79 27.47
CA GLY A 19 28.74 25.00 26.24
C GLY A 19 28.75 23.87 25.22
N CYS A 20 29.38 22.73 25.47
CA CYS A 20 29.39 21.59 24.53
C CYS A 20 28.64 20.40 25.12
N GLY A 21 27.31 20.42 24.98
CA GLY A 21 26.51 19.27 25.36
C GLY A 21 25.04 19.51 25.17
N ASN A 22 24.57 19.41 23.94
CA ASN A 22 23.31 18.70 23.61
C ASN A 22 23.24 18.63 22.08
N GLY A 23 23.71 17.50 21.55
CA GLY A 23 23.31 17.11 20.24
C GLY A 23 21.76 17.11 20.24
N ASN A 24 21.19 17.75 19.25
CA ASN A 24 19.74 17.93 19.18
C ASN A 24 19.09 16.57 18.82
N ASP A 25 19.07 15.63 19.79
CA ASP A 25 18.49 14.27 19.65
C ASP A 25 17.02 14.28 19.22
N ARG A 26 16.44 15.47 19.10
CA ARG A 26 15.07 15.72 18.67
C ARG A 26 14.93 16.05 17.19
N ILE A 27 16.04 16.21 16.48
CA ILE A 27 16.06 16.42 15.02
C ILE A 27 16.62 15.16 14.40
N LEU A 28 15.75 14.42 13.70
CA LEU A 28 16.08 13.14 13.10
C LEU A 28 15.96 13.23 11.58
N GLN A 29 16.78 12.45 10.89
CA GLN A 29 16.70 12.34 9.44
C GLN A 29 15.80 11.17 9.06
N GLY A 30 14.97 11.38 8.03
CA GLY A 30 14.09 10.38 7.51
C GLY A 30 13.89 10.53 5.99
N TRP A 31 13.01 9.72 5.45
CA TRP A 31 12.62 9.80 4.04
C TRP A 31 11.16 9.43 3.88
N VAL A 32 10.59 9.88 2.77
CA VAL A 32 9.22 9.54 2.37
C VAL A 32 9.22 8.20 1.63
N GLU A 33 8.42 7.26 2.08
CA GLU A 33 8.23 5.95 1.45
C GLU A 33 6.79 5.77 1.01
N ALA A 34 6.58 5.00 -0.05
CA ALA A 34 5.26 4.67 -0.58
C ALA A 34 4.95 3.18 -0.41
N GLU A 35 3.74 2.87 0.03
CA GLU A 35 3.19 1.53 -0.03
C GLU A 35 2.33 1.40 -1.28
N LEU A 36 2.92 0.87 -2.35
CA LEU A 36 2.25 0.73 -3.64
C LEU A 36 1.24 -0.41 -3.62
N VAL A 37 0.13 -0.19 -4.30
CA VAL A 37 -0.85 -1.23 -4.61
C VAL A 37 -0.60 -1.73 -6.02
N PHE A 38 -0.27 -3.01 -6.14
CA PHE A 38 0.02 -3.64 -7.41
C PHE A 38 -1.24 -4.22 -8.04
N VAL A 39 -1.52 -3.84 -9.28
CA VAL A 39 -2.64 -4.37 -10.06
C VAL A 39 -2.11 -5.34 -11.09
N SER A 40 -2.52 -6.60 -10.96
CA SER A 40 -2.09 -7.74 -11.79
C SER A 40 -3.29 -8.49 -12.35
N PRO A 41 -3.16 -9.19 -13.49
CA PRO A 41 -4.20 -10.08 -13.97
C PRO A 41 -4.24 -11.37 -13.11
N ASP A 42 -5.44 -11.90 -12.91
CA ASP A 42 -5.65 -13.17 -12.19
C ASP A 42 -5.16 -14.39 -12.99
N GLU A 43 -5.21 -14.29 -14.31
CA GLU A 43 -4.78 -15.34 -15.25
C GLU A 43 -3.80 -14.77 -16.27
N GLN A 44 -2.88 -15.62 -16.71
CA GLN A 44 -1.95 -15.26 -17.78
C GLN A 44 -2.68 -14.78 -19.03
N GLY A 45 -2.12 -13.77 -19.69
CA GLY A 45 -2.62 -13.29 -20.97
C GLY A 45 -1.78 -12.16 -21.54
N ARG A 46 -2.06 -11.79 -22.78
CA ARG A 46 -1.41 -10.66 -23.44
C ARG A 46 -2.16 -9.37 -23.08
N VAL A 47 -1.43 -8.34 -22.67
CA VAL A 47 -2.01 -7.00 -22.49
C VAL A 47 -2.52 -6.51 -23.85
N GLU A 48 -3.80 -6.26 -23.95
CA GLU A 48 -4.44 -5.78 -25.17
C GLU A 48 -4.45 -4.26 -25.23
N THR A 49 -4.95 -3.64 -24.16
CA THR A 49 -4.97 -2.17 -24.05
C THR A 49 -4.46 -1.72 -22.69
N LEU A 50 -3.82 -0.55 -22.69
CA LEU A 50 -3.44 0.17 -21.48
C LEU A 50 -4.11 1.56 -21.56
N LYS A 51 -4.96 1.87 -20.58
CA LYS A 51 -5.79 3.09 -20.58
C LYS A 51 -5.19 4.23 -19.77
N VAL A 52 -4.07 3.98 -19.08
CA VAL A 52 -3.43 4.93 -18.16
C VAL A 52 -1.96 5.10 -18.52
N ARG A 53 -1.36 6.19 -18.02
CA ARG A 53 0.07 6.51 -18.12
C ARG A 53 0.62 6.76 -16.71
N GLU A 54 1.92 6.65 -16.56
CA GLU A 54 2.62 7.06 -15.34
C GLU A 54 2.34 8.53 -15.04
N GLY A 55 1.97 8.84 -13.78
CA GLY A 55 1.54 10.15 -13.34
C GLY A 55 0.03 10.41 -13.43
N ASP A 56 -0.76 9.57 -14.10
CA ASP A 56 -2.21 9.76 -14.20
C ASP A 56 -2.88 9.54 -12.83
N ARG A 57 -3.88 10.37 -12.54
CA ARG A 57 -4.76 10.19 -11.38
C ARG A 57 -5.96 9.36 -11.78
N VAL A 58 -6.23 8.32 -11.02
CA VAL A 58 -7.35 7.40 -11.23
C VAL A 58 -8.24 7.32 -10.00
N LYS A 59 -9.50 7.00 -10.22
CA LYS A 59 -10.48 6.71 -9.17
C LYS A 59 -10.69 5.20 -9.06
N LYS A 60 -11.16 4.78 -7.90
CA LYS A 60 -11.61 3.40 -7.69
C LYS A 60 -12.64 3.00 -8.75
N GLY A 61 -12.39 1.88 -9.44
CA GLY A 61 -13.24 1.37 -10.50
C GLY A 61 -12.86 1.82 -11.92
N ASP A 62 -11.94 2.77 -12.09
CA ASP A 62 -11.46 3.15 -13.41
C ASP A 62 -10.72 2.00 -14.08
N LEU A 63 -10.95 1.80 -15.38
CA LEU A 63 -10.29 0.78 -16.17
C LEU A 63 -8.82 1.15 -16.41
N LEU A 64 -7.90 0.31 -15.96
CA LEU A 64 -6.47 0.50 -16.10
C LEU A 64 -5.91 -0.15 -17.38
N PHE A 65 -6.19 -1.44 -17.53
CA PHE A 65 -5.77 -2.21 -18.70
C PHE A 65 -6.73 -3.36 -18.99
N THR A 66 -6.65 -3.90 -20.20
CA THR A 66 -7.36 -5.12 -20.59
C THR A 66 -6.36 -6.19 -21.00
N VAL A 67 -6.74 -7.44 -20.75
CA VAL A 67 -6.00 -8.63 -21.19
C VAL A 67 -6.84 -9.35 -22.23
N ASP A 68 -6.18 -9.95 -23.24
CA ASP A 68 -6.81 -10.75 -24.28
C ASP A 68 -7.90 -11.70 -23.72
N ASP A 69 -9.12 -11.56 -24.19
CA ASP A 69 -10.32 -12.18 -23.62
C ASP A 69 -11.08 -13.08 -24.60
N ASP A 70 -10.52 -13.34 -25.79
CA ASP A 70 -11.21 -14.08 -26.86
C ASP A 70 -11.64 -15.49 -26.42
N LEU A 71 -10.77 -16.20 -25.69
CA LEU A 71 -11.09 -17.52 -25.17
C LEU A 71 -12.21 -17.48 -24.11
N GLN A 72 -12.23 -16.46 -23.27
CA GLN A 72 -13.25 -16.29 -22.25
C GLN A 72 -14.59 -15.91 -22.85
N LYS A 73 -14.61 -15.08 -23.90
CA LYS A 73 -15.83 -14.77 -24.67
C LYS A 73 -16.42 -16.03 -25.32
N ALA A 74 -15.55 -16.86 -25.91
CA ALA A 74 -15.96 -18.14 -26.49
C ALA A 74 -16.53 -19.09 -25.41
N ASP A 75 -15.89 -19.21 -24.23
CA ASP A 75 -16.41 -20.04 -23.14
C ASP A 75 -17.76 -19.54 -22.64
N VAL A 76 -17.97 -18.23 -22.45
CA VAL A 76 -19.26 -17.63 -22.08
C VAL A 76 -20.34 -18.01 -23.11
N THR A 77 -20.01 -17.98 -24.40
CA THR A 77 -20.97 -18.36 -25.48
C THR A 77 -21.36 -19.83 -25.37
N VAL A 78 -20.41 -20.73 -25.13
CA VAL A 78 -20.66 -22.16 -24.93
C VAL A 78 -21.52 -22.41 -23.69
N ARG A 79 -21.21 -21.77 -22.55
CA ARG A 79 -21.99 -21.91 -21.32
C ARG A 79 -23.39 -21.34 -21.43
N ASN A 80 -23.53 -20.22 -22.13
CA ASN A 80 -24.85 -19.65 -22.39
C ASN A 80 -25.74 -20.60 -23.22
N THR A 81 -25.17 -21.25 -24.25
CA THR A 81 -25.90 -22.28 -25.04
C THR A 81 -26.33 -23.47 -24.15
N ALA A 82 -25.47 -23.88 -23.21
CA ALA A 82 -25.82 -24.95 -22.25
C ALA A 82 -26.98 -24.53 -21.33
N VAL A 83 -27.04 -23.27 -20.90
CA VAL A 83 -28.17 -22.75 -20.10
C VAL A 83 -29.46 -22.78 -20.93
N ILE A 84 -29.42 -22.36 -22.21
CA ILE A 84 -30.62 -22.38 -23.11
C ILE A 84 -31.14 -23.82 -23.25
N ASN A 85 -30.26 -24.79 -23.49
CA ASN A 85 -30.63 -26.19 -23.62
C ASN A 85 -31.20 -26.77 -22.31
N ALA A 86 -30.59 -26.47 -21.18
CA ALA A 86 -31.06 -26.92 -19.86
C ALA A 86 -32.41 -26.26 -19.51
N GLN A 87 -32.62 -24.99 -19.86
CA GLN A 87 -33.89 -24.30 -19.67
C GLN A 87 -35.00 -24.96 -20.46
N GLN A 88 -34.76 -25.28 -21.75
CA GLN A 88 -35.74 -25.98 -22.57
C GLN A 88 -36.08 -27.39 -22.05
N ALA A 89 -35.07 -28.10 -21.50
CA ALA A 89 -35.31 -29.40 -20.88
C ALA A 89 -36.14 -29.28 -19.60
N PHE A 90 -35.84 -28.30 -18.76
CA PHE A 90 -36.62 -27.99 -17.57
C PHE A 90 -38.08 -27.63 -17.90
N ASP A 91 -38.29 -26.76 -18.90
CA ASP A 91 -39.64 -26.33 -19.29
C ASP A 91 -40.45 -27.52 -19.82
N ARG A 92 -39.83 -28.40 -20.62
CA ARG A 92 -40.49 -29.64 -21.07
C ARG A 92 -40.85 -30.56 -19.91
N ALA A 93 -39.89 -30.80 -18.98
CA ALA A 93 -40.15 -31.65 -17.82
C ALA A 93 -41.25 -31.11 -16.92
N LYS A 94 -41.31 -29.79 -16.75
CA LYS A 94 -42.33 -29.07 -16.00
C LYS A 94 -43.74 -29.27 -16.62
N GLU A 95 -43.88 -29.12 -17.94
CA GLU A 95 -45.16 -29.31 -18.62
C GLU A 95 -45.61 -30.78 -18.65
N LEU A 96 -44.67 -31.73 -18.81
CA LEU A 96 -44.96 -33.15 -18.69
C LEU A 96 -45.43 -33.55 -17.29
N LEU A 97 -44.78 -33.02 -16.24
CA LEU A 97 -45.18 -33.26 -14.87
C LEU A 97 -46.60 -32.69 -14.62
N LYS A 98 -46.88 -31.48 -15.07
CA LYS A 98 -48.17 -30.80 -14.94
C LYS A 98 -49.30 -31.55 -15.63
N SER A 99 -49.03 -32.18 -16.79
CA SER A 99 -49.99 -33.02 -17.53
C SER A 99 -50.04 -34.48 -17.03
N SER A 100 -49.37 -34.81 -15.91
CA SER A 100 -49.24 -36.16 -15.36
C SER A 100 -48.59 -37.17 -16.34
N ALA A 101 -47.90 -36.69 -17.37
CA ALA A 101 -47.16 -37.51 -18.33
C ALA A 101 -45.66 -37.65 -18.02
N GLY A 102 -45.17 -36.95 -16.96
CA GLY A 102 -43.79 -36.98 -16.49
C GLY A 102 -43.70 -37.48 -15.05
N THR A 103 -42.44 -37.67 -14.58
CA THR A 103 -42.16 -38.07 -13.21
C THR A 103 -41.58 -36.91 -12.42
N GLN A 104 -41.80 -36.84 -11.09
CA GLN A 104 -41.17 -35.88 -10.20
C GLN A 104 -39.63 -35.93 -10.32
N LYS A 105 -39.06 -37.13 -10.40
CA LYS A 105 -37.64 -37.31 -10.59
C LYS A 105 -37.11 -36.62 -11.85
N ALA A 106 -37.77 -36.77 -12.97
CA ALA A 106 -37.34 -36.12 -14.24
C ALA A 106 -37.40 -34.60 -14.15
N PHE A 107 -38.39 -34.05 -13.44
CA PHE A 107 -38.46 -32.60 -13.16
C PHE A 107 -37.29 -32.15 -12.26
N ASP A 108 -37.06 -32.85 -11.14
CA ASP A 108 -36.00 -32.50 -10.18
C ASP A 108 -34.61 -32.59 -10.84
N ASP A 109 -34.37 -33.62 -11.67
CA ASP A 109 -33.12 -33.78 -12.43
C ASP A 109 -32.92 -32.62 -13.43
N ALA A 110 -33.99 -32.23 -14.16
CA ALA A 110 -33.93 -31.11 -15.11
C ALA A 110 -33.71 -29.75 -14.40
N GLU A 111 -34.34 -29.55 -13.25
CA GLU A 111 -34.13 -28.37 -12.42
C GLU A 111 -32.69 -28.29 -11.90
N ALA A 112 -32.16 -29.41 -11.43
CA ALA A 112 -30.77 -29.47 -10.97
C ALA A 112 -29.78 -29.18 -12.10
N ALA A 113 -30.02 -29.72 -13.31
CA ALA A 113 -29.20 -29.46 -14.49
C ALA A 113 -29.21 -27.98 -14.90
N LEU A 114 -30.37 -27.33 -14.84
CA LEU A 114 -30.51 -25.90 -15.13
C LEU A 114 -29.75 -25.05 -14.12
N ARG A 115 -29.88 -25.35 -12.82
CA ARG A 115 -29.11 -24.64 -11.77
C ARG A 115 -27.60 -24.79 -12.00
N GLN A 116 -27.13 -25.99 -12.33
CA GLN A 116 -25.73 -26.24 -12.64
C GLN A 116 -25.25 -25.46 -13.86
N ALA A 117 -26.05 -25.44 -14.96
CA ALA A 117 -25.70 -24.70 -16.17
C ALA A 117 -25.61 -23.19 -15.91
N LYS A 118 -26.54 -22.62 -15.12
CA LYS A 118 -26.50 -21.20 -14.71
C LYS A 118 -25.26 -20.87 -13.87
N ALA A 119 -24.91 -21.70 -12.90
CA ALA A 119 -23.71 -21.52 -12.09
C ALA A 119 -22.42 -21.55 -12.95
N ASN A 120 -22.35 -22.46 -13.92
CA ASN A 120 -21.21 -22.53 -14.84
C ASN A 120 -21.11 -21.28 -15.74
N LEU A 121 -22.24 -20.74 -16.19
CA LEU A 121 -22.27 -19.50 -16.96
C LEU A 121 -21.80 -18.31 -16.12
N GLU A 122 -22.27 -18.17 -14.89
CA GLU A 122 -21.86 -17.11 -13.96
C GLU A 122 -20.34 -17.15 -13.70
N TRP A 123 -19.79 -18.34 -13.50
CA TRP A 123 -18.35 -18.54 -13.34
C TRP A 123 -17.58 -18.07 -14.59
N ALA A 124 -18.01 -18.44 -15.80
CA ALA A 124 -17.38 -18.01 -17.05
C ALA A 124 -17.48 -16.48 -17.24
N GLN A 125 -18.62 -15.88 -16.93
CA GLN A 125 -18.81 -14.43 -16.98
C GLN A 125 -17.89 -13.69 -16.00
N THR A 126 -17.72 -14.22 -14.80
CA THR A 126 -16.80 -13.66 -13.79
C THR A 126 -15.34 -13.71 -14.29
N ARG A 127 -14.92 -14.82 -14.91
CA ARG A 127 -13.58 -14.92 -15.51
C ARG A 127 -13.39 -13.92 -16.65
N LEU A 128 -14.39 -13.73 -17.49
CA LEU A 128 -14.36 -12.73 -18.55
C LEU A 128 -14.27 -11.31 -17.98
N ALA A 129 -15.08 -10.98 -16.98
CA ALA A 129 -15.04 -9.66 -16.34
C ALA A 129 -13.67 -9.32 -15.75
N ARG A 130 -12.96 -10.30 -15.19
CA ARG A 130 -11.62 -10.15 -14.62
C ARG A 130 -10.51 -9.91 -15.65
N ARG A 131 -10.82 -10.03 -16.96
CA ARG A 131 -9.90 -9.60 -18.04
C ARG A 131 -9.76 -8.09 -18.14
N ASN A 132 -10.70 -7.36 -17.56
CA ASN A 132 -10.68 -5.91 -17.42
C ASN A 132 -10.18 -5.55 -16.01
N ALA A 133 -8.96 -5.07 -15.92
CA ALA A 133 -8.37 -4.69 -14.63
C ALA A 133 -8.77 -3.26 -14.27
N HIS A 134 -9.45 -3.13 -13.14
CA HIS A 134 -9.91 -1.86 -12.61
C HIS A 134 -9.09 -1.42 -11.40
N SER A 135 -9.03 -0.10 -11.17
CA SER A 135 -8.36 0.44 -9.98
C SER A 135 -9.07 0.02 -8.70
N PRO A 136 -8.37 -0.58 -7.72
CA PRO A 136 -8.96 -0.97 -6.43
C PRO A 136 -9.20 0.23 -5.50
N ALA A 137 -8.54 1.38 -5.74
CA ALA A 137 -8.59 2.59 -4.92
C ALA A 137 -8.36 3.84 -5.77
N ASP A 138 -8.67 5.01 -5.19
CA ASP A 138 -8.22 6.28 -5.75
C ASP A 138 -6.70 6.39 -5.58
N GLY A 139 -6.01 7.00 -6.56
CA GLY A 139 -4.55 7.17 -6.46
C GLY A 139 -3.90 7.70 -7.73
N THR A 140 -2.57 7.67 -7.73
CA THR A 140 -1.74 8.04 -8.88
C THR A 140 -1.02 6.80 -9.40
N ILE A 141 -0.93 6.65 -10.71
CA ILE A 141 -0.16 5.59 -11.36
C ILE A 141 1.32 5.94 -11.23
N GLU A 142 2.06 5.16 -10.44
CA GLU A 142 3.49 5.38 -10.22
C GLU A 142 4.35 4.69 -11.28
N GLN A 143 3.98 3.47 -11.66
CA GLN A 143 4.79 2.69 -12.58
C GLN A 143 3.95 1.74 -13.43
N ILE A 144 4.38 1.54 -14.67
CA ILE A 144 3.83 0.59 -15.64
C ILE A 144 4.92 -0.41 -15.99
N TYR A 145 4.67 -1.70 -15.69
CA TYR A 145 5.63 -2.78 -15.87
C TYR A 145 5.49 -3.49 -17.22
N TYR A 146 4.27 -3.51 -17.80
CA TYR A 146 3.98 -4.18 -19.07
C TYR A 146 3.23 -3.27 -20.02
N ARG A 147 3.51 -3.44 -21.30
CA ARG A 147 2.94 -2.64 -22.38
C ARG A 147 2.00 -3.47 -23.25
N PRO A 148 1.10 -2.82 -24.02
CA PRO A 148 0.26 -3.51 -24.98
C PRO A 148 1.08 -4.40 -25.92
N GLY A 149 0.63 -5.65 -26.11
CA GLY A 149 1.31 -6.68 -26.89
C GLY A 149 2.16 -7.65 -26.06
N GLU A 150 2.54 -7.30 -24.83
CA GLU A 150 3.35 -8.17 -23.96
C GLU A 150 2.48 -9.18 -23.21
N THR A 151 3.03 -10.38 -22.99
CA THR A 151 2.35 -11.44 -22.22
C THR A 151 2.73 -11.34 -20.75
N VAL A 152 1.72 -11.29 -19.88
CA VAL A 152 1.85 -11.17 -18.43
C VAL A 152 1.45 -12.49 -17.77
N PRO A 153 2.32 -13.06 -16.93
CA PRO A 153 1.95 -14.19 -16.07
C PRO A 153 0.90 -13.78 -15.02
N ALA A 154 0.11 -14.74 -14.55
CA ALA A 154 -0.83 -14.52 -13.45
C ALA A 154 -0.11 -13.98 -12.20
N GLY A 155 -0.69 -12.98 -11.54
CA GLY A 155 -0.15 -12.37 -10.32
C GLY A 155 1.06 -11.45 -10.52
N ARG A 156 1.55 -11.26 -11.75
CA ARG A 156 2.58 -10.25 -12.02
C ARG A 156 1.96 -8.87 -12.21
N PRO A 157 2.46 -7.83 -11.51
CA PRO A 157 1.89 -6.49 -11.62
C PRO A 157 2.10 -5.90 -13.02
N VAL A 158 1.03 -5.36 -13.58
CA VAL A 158 1.06 -4.55 -14.81
C VAL A 158 1.21 -3.08 -14.46
N VAL A 159 0.54 -2.65 -13.39
CA VAL A 159 0.50 -1.26 -12.94
C VAL A 159 0.73 -1.20 -11.45
N ALA A 160 1.51 -0.23 -10.99
CA ALA A 160 1.63 0.15 -9.59
C ALA A 160 0.87 1.46 -9.34
N LEU A 161 -0.04 1.41 -8.37
CA LEU A 161 -0.87 2.52 -7.93
C LEU A 161 -0.41 3.02 -6.56
N LEU A 162 -0.31 4.33 -6.39
CA LEU A 162 -0.08 4.98 -5.10
C LEU A 162 -1.36 5.65 -4.61
N PRO A 163 -2.09 5.06 -3.66
CA PRO A 163 -3.15 5.74 -2.95
C PRO A 163 -2.59 6.89 -2.08
N PRO A 164 -3.26 8.05 -1.97
CA PRO A 164 -2.75 9.19 -1.19
C PRO A 164 -2.45 8.87 0.28
N GLY A 165 -3.24 7.98 0.88
CA GLY A 165 -3.05 7.56 2.28
C GLY A 165 -1.89 6.58 2.52
N ASN A 166 -1.22 6.11 1.47
CA ASN A 166 -0.15 5.12 1.53
C ASN A 166 1.26 5.74 1.52
N LEU A 167 1.37 7.07 1.56
CA LEU A 167 2.63 7.73 1.85
C LEU A 167 2.91 7.71 3.34
N LYS A 168 4.14 7.36 3.70
CA LYS A 168 4.63 7.38 5.07
C LYS A 168 6.02 7.98 5.14
N ILE A 169 6.33 8.59 6.27
CA ILE A 169 7.64 9.09 6.61
C ILE A 169 8.30 8.04 7.48
N ARG A 170 9.45 7.55 7.06
CA ARG A 170 10.27 6.61 7.84
C ARG A 170 11.49 7.33 8.38
N PHE A 171 11.77 7.11 9.63
CA PHE A 171 12.95 7.65 10.30
C PHE A 171 13.38 6.73 11.45
N PHE A 172 14.60 6.91 11.90
CA PHE A 172 15.15 6.15 13.00
C PHE A 172 15.30 7.02 14.23
N ALA A 173 14.74 6.57 15.35
CA ALA A 173 14.85 7.23 16.64
C ALA A 173 15.83 6.49 17.53
N PRO A 174 16.79 7.19 18.18
CA PRO A 174 17.66 6.62 19.19
C PRO A 174 16.86 6.06 20.38
N GLN A 175 17.39 5.02 21.03
CA GLN A 175 16.75 4.42 22.21
C GLN A 175 16.45 5.45 23.31
N ALA A 176 17.26 6.49 23.44
CA ALA A 176 17.10 7.51 24.49
C ALA A 176 15.79 8.28 24.39
N VAL A 177 15.29 8.55 23.17
CA VAL A 177 14.04 9.30 22.94
C VAL A 177 12.81 8.42 22.76
N LEU A 178 13.01 7.10 22.59
CA LEU A 178 11.92 6.15 22.36
C LEU A 178 10.81 6.16 23.45
N PRO A 179 11.13 6.28 24.76
CA PRO A 179 10.10 6.31 25.80
C PRO A 179 9.16 7.53 25.73
N GLU A 180 9.58 8.59 25.06
CA GLU A 180 8.80 9.81 24.90
C GLU A 180 7.82 9.73 23.72
N LEU A 181 8.00 8.77 22.80
CA LEU A 181 7.23 8.64 21.58
C LEU A 181 6.06 7.68 21.76
N LYS A 182 4.88 8.12 21.37
CA LYS A 182 3.65 7.32 21.42
C LYS A 182 2.98 7.26 20.05
N TYR A 183 2.24 6.17 19.83
CA TYR A 183 1.35 6.07 18.69
C TYR A 183 0.35 7.24 18.68
N GLY A 184 0.23 7.90 17.52
CA GLY A 184 -0.65 9.05 17.34
C GLY A 184 -0.03 10.41 17.66
N ASP A 185 1.19 10.46 18.22
CA ASP A 185 1.87 11.73 18.46
C ASP A 185 2.12 12.49 17.16
N ALA A 186 1.90 13.81 17.20
CA ALA A 186 2.21 14.69 16.10
C ALA A 186 3.71 15.06 16.13
N ILE A 187 4.35 14.95 14.96
CA ILE A 187 5.75 15.33 14.75
C ILE A 187 5.82 16.41 13.69
N GLY A 188 6.78 17.33 13.82
CA GLY A 188 7.07 18.31 12.78
C GLY A 188 7.89 17.65 11.66
N VAL A 189 7.61 18.04 10.41
CA VAL A 189 8.34 17.56 9.24
C VAL A 189 8.76 18.73 8.40
N SER A 190 10.00 18.74 7.97
CA SER A 190 10.54 19.74 7.05
C SER A 190 11.36 19.07 5.95
N CYS A 191 11.42 19.70 4.79
CA CYS A 191 12.25 19.27 3.66
C CYS A 191 12.68 20.47 2.85
N ASP A 192 13.72 20.30 2.03
CA ASP A 192 14.21 21.36 1.18
C ASP A 192 13.16 21.76 0.14
N GLY A 193 12.78 23.04 0.15
CA GLY A 193 11.76 23.58 -0.74
C GLY A 193 10.31 23.25 -0.38
N CYS A 194 10.07 22.64 0.78
CA CYS A 194 8.72 22.39 1.28
C CYS A 194 8.12 23.62 1.99
N ASP A 195 6.78 23.62 2.10
CA ASP A 195 6.07 24.58 2.94
C ASP A 195 6.48 24.41 4.41
N THR A 196 6.39 25.48 5.18
CA THR A 196 6.63 25.46 6.64
C THR A 196 5.42 24.90 7.38
N GLY A 197 5.66 24.25 8.53
CA GLY A 197 4.59 23.79 9.43
C GLY A 197 3.94 22.47 9.00
N LEU A 198 4.61 21.66 8.14
CA LEU A 198 4.14 20.33 7.81
C LEU A 198 4.24 19.41 9.03
N THR A 199 3.22 18.57 9.20
CA THR A 199 3.08 17.65 10.32
C THR A 199 2.79 16.23 9.84
N ALA A 200 3.16 15.26 10.67
CA ALA A 200 2.82 13.86 10.49
C ALA A 200 2.44 13.23 11.84
N LYS A 201 1.66 12.15 11.82
CA LYS A 201 1.27 11.40 13.02
C LYS A 201 1.98 10.05 13.05
N ILE A 202 2.59 9.72 14.17
CA ILE A 202 3.26 8.42 14.37
C ILE A 202 2.20 7.32 14.20
N SER A 203 2.45 6.43 13.24
CA SER A 203 1.57 5.31 12.90
C SER A 203 2.16 3.94 13.23
N PHE A 204 3.47 3.86 13.46
CA PHE A 204 4.15 2.63 13.83
C PHE A 204 5.44 2.92 14.58
N ILE A 205 5.73 2.13 15.60
CA ILE A 205 6.99 2.12 16.34
C ILE A 205 7.48 0.67 16.38
N ALA A 206 8.64 0.40 15.79
CA ALA A 206 9.22 -0.94 15.76
C ALA A 206 9.51 -1.44 17.19
N ARG A 207 9.21 -2.70 17.45
CA ARG A 207 9.48 -3.37 18.74
C ARG A 207 10.90 -3.94 18.83
N SER A 208 11.56 -4.09 17.68
CA SER A 208 12.95 -4.57 17.58
C SER A 208 13.84 -3.42 17.15
N ALA A 209 15.00 -3.34 17.75
CA ALA A 209 16.04 -2.42 17.31
C ALA A 209 16.61 -2.87 15.97
N GLU A 210 16.88 -1.93 15.09
CA GLU A 210 17.69 -2.14 13.90
C GLU A 210 19.11 -1.63 14.18
N PHE A 211 20.10 -2.36 13.66
CA PHE A 211 21.49 -1.98 13.81
C PHE A 211 21.95 -1.31 12.52
N THR A 212 22.54 -0.12 12.62
CA THR A 212 23.46 0.34 11.59
C THR A 212 24.77 -0.42 11.79
N PRO A 213 25.33 -1.09 10.75
CA PRO A 213 26.30 -2.19 10.88
C PRO A 213 27.65 -1.74 11.44
N PRO A 214 28.46 -2.66 12.02
CA PRO A 214 28.26 -4.01 12.54
C PRO A 214 28.36 -4.12 14.08
N VAL A 215 27.77 -5.19 14.58
CA VAL A 215 27.50 -5.49 15.99
C VAL A 215 28.76 -5.70 16.85
N ILE A 216 28.95 -4.88 17.88
CA ILE A 216 29.72 -5.23 19.08
C ILE A 216 28.95 -4.73 20.30
N TYR A 217 28.66 -5.61 21.26
CA TYR A 217 27.88 -5.29 22.49
C TYR A 217 28.73 -4.55 23.55
N SER A 218 29.13 -3.30 23.30
CA SER A 218 29.69 -2.42 24.31
C SER A 218 28.65 -1.41 24.82
N GLN A 219 28.91 -0.77 25.99
CA GLN A 219 28.00 0.27 26.49
C GLN A 219 27.90 1.48 25.54
N GLU A 220 28.96 1.80 24.82
CA GLU A 220 29.03 2.86 23.82
C GLU A 220 28.22 2.50 22.55
N GLU A 221 28.07 1.22 22.21
CA GLU A 221 27.30 0.74 21.09
C GLU A 221 25.78 0.74 21.37
N ARG A 222 25.35 0.69 22.65
CA ARG A 222 23.91 0.85 22.98
C ARG A 222 23.39 2.24 22.66
N ALA A 223 24.23 3.25 22.61
CA ALA A 223 23.87 4.59 22.16
C ALA A 223 23.58 4.65 20.66
N LYS A 224 23.96 3.61 19.90
CA LYS A 224 23.70 3.47 18.44
C LYS A 224 22.49 2.60 18.11
N LEU A 225 21.77 2.07 19.11
CA LEU A 225 20.52 1.37 18.90
C LEU A 225 19.46 2.35 18.42
N VAL A 226 18.94 2.10 17.24
CA VAL A 226 17.89 2.91 16.65
C VAL A 226 16.65 2.05 16.40
N PHE A 227 15.50 2.66 16.51
CA PHE A 227 14.22 2.03 16.26
C PHE A 227 13.55 2.69 15.07
N LEU A 228 13.07 1.87 14.14
CA LEU A 228 12.30 2.36 13.02
C LEU A 228 10.97 2.92 13.50
N ILE A 229 10.66 4.13 13.08
CA ILE A 229 9.37 4.78 13.31
C ILE A 229 8.77 5.15 11.96
N GLU A 230 7.47 4.92 11.82
CA GLU A 230 6.73 5.38 10.65
C GLU A 230 5.67 6.39 11.10
N ALA A 231 5.51 7.44 10.32
CA ALA A 231 4.50 8.46 10.54
C ALA A 231 3.74 8.76 9.25
N ARG A 232 2.45 8.99 9.34
CA ARG A 232 1.60 9.38 8.21
C ARG A 232 1.53 10.89 8.11
N PRO A 233 1.94 11.50 6.98
CA PRO A 233 1.82 12.94 6.78
C PRO A 233 0.35 13.36 6.74
N GLU A 234 0.02 14.50 7.33
CA GLU A 234 -1.34 15.06 7.27
C GLU A 234 -1.66 15.60 5.87
N HIS A 235 -0.63 16.00 5.12
CA HIS A 235 -0.72 16.50 3.75
C HIS A 235 0.16 15.68 2.80
N PRO A 236 -0.24 14.43 2.44
CA PRO A 236 0.58 13.54 1.61
C PRO A 236 0.89 14.13 0.22
N GLU A 237 0.02 14.97 -0.33
CA GLU A 237 0.18 15.62 -1.63
C GLU A 237 1.37 16.61 -1.69
N LYS A 238 1.91 17.01 -0.53
CA LYS A 238 3.07 17.90 -0.42
C LYS A 238 4.41 17.17 -0.49
N PHE A 239 4.39 15.85 -0.43
CA PHE A 239 5.60 15.03 -0.40
C PHE A 239 5.75 14.19 -1.67
N ARG A 240 6.99 13.81 -1.96
CA ARG A 240 7.33 12.90 -3.06
C ARG A 240 8.02 11.66 -2.52
N VAL A 241 7.77 10.53 -3.16
CA VAL A 241 8.43 9.26 -2.82
C VAL A 241 9.95 9.41 -2.94
N GLY A 242 10.67 8.90 -1.95
CA GLY A 242 12.14 8.98 -1.88
C GLY A 242 12.68 10.34 -1.40
N GLN A 243 11.82 11.31 -1.10
CA GLN A 243 12.25 12.65 -0.66
C GLN A 243 12.87 12.56 0.75
N PRO A 244 14.10 13.08 0.96
CA PRO A 244 14.67 13.24 2.29
C PRO A 244 13.87 14.25 3.10
N VAL A 245 13.65 13.96 4.37
CA VAL A 245 12.93 14.85 5.31
C VAL A 245 13.67 14.93 6.63
N THR A 246 13.53 16.07 7.28
CA THR A 246 13.97 16.27 8.66
C THR A 246 12.75 16.21 9.57
N VAL A 247 12.79 15.32 10.55
CA VAL A 247 11.73 15.11 11.54
C VAL A 247 12.12 15.82 12.83
N THR A 248 11.21 16.65 13.35
CA THR A 248 11.35 17.31 14.65
C THR A 248 10.37 16.67 15.63
N LEU A 249 10.90 16.06 16.68
CA LEU A 249 10.08 15.44 17.72
C LEU A 249 9.45 16.50 18.63
N PRO A 250 8.24 16.24 19.16
CA PRO A 250 7.59 17.15 20.10
C PRO A 250 8.46 17.32 21.36
N GLN A 251 8.38 18.49 22.00
CA GLN A 251 9.00 18.68 23.30
C GLN A 251 8.32 17.74 24.31
N GLY A 252 9.08 16.80 24.89
CA GLY A 252 8.55 15.93 25.92
C GLY A 252 7.97 16.78 27.04
N SER A 253 6.72 16.51 27.43
CA SER A 253 6.19 17.08 28.66
C SER A 253 7.02 16.49 29.80
N SER A 254 7.93 17.28 30.35
CA SER A 254 8.61 16.95 31.61
C SER A 254 7.53 16.67 32.66
N ARG A 255 7.39 15.41 33.04
CA ARG A 255 6.70 15.05 34.30
C ARG A 255 7.69 15.16 35.44
#